data_4a98b01c4d2d292cd55e6565aa04126f
#
_entry.id   4a98b01c4d2d292cd55e6565aa04126f
#
_cell.length_a   1.000
_cell.length_b   1.000
_cell.length_c   1.000
_cell.angle_alpha   90.00
_cell.angle_beta   90.00
_cell.angle_gamma   90.00
#
_symmetry.space_group_name_H-M   'P 1'
#
loop_
_entity.id
_entity.type
_entity.pdbx_description
1 polymer ?
#
loop_
_entity_poly.entity_id
_entity_poly.type
_entity_poly.pdbx_seq_one_letter_code
_entity_poly.pdbx_strand_id
1 'polypeptide(L)'
;IPSVETGRQVYSQNCSICHGKNGTGKGTGAKISSPFPRNFTKGHIKIRSTPFGKIPTDKDLFDAITDGSNGTTMPSWKHLSENDRKSLVLYIKTLSKKFAKFVKKGKIHKLITVPDPPKFSLESLKRGKKLFIQNCSACHGVKGRSDGASTKKIVSVSTDAIWPRNLSKPWKFRRGDKRKQIFQTLRTGLSLTAMPRFSPR
;
A
#
# COMPACT_ATOMS: atom_id res chain seq x y z
N ILE A 1 -12.35 -11.71 -21.76
CA ILE A 1 -11.57 -12.52 -20.79
C ILE A 1 -10.29 -11.75 -20.47
N PRO A 2 -9.86 -11.64 -19.20
CA PRO A 2 -8.62 -10.96 -18.86
C PRO A 2 -7.39 -11.66 -19.46
N SER A 3 -6.44 -10.87 -19.99
CA SER A 3 -5.21 -11.41 -20.56
C SER A 3 -3.99 -10.53 -20.21
N VAL A 4 -2.80 -11.12 -20.25
CA VAL A 4 -1.54 -10.39 -20.08
C VAL A 4 -1.33 -9.37 -21.19
N GLU A 5 -1.70 -9.72 -22.42
CA GLU A 5 -1.54 -8.85 -23.59
C GLU A 5 -2.45 -7.62 -23.50
N THR A 6 -3.74 -7.79 -23.18
CA THR A 6 -4.63 -6.66 -22.88
C THR A 6 -4.08 -5.80 -21.75
N GLY A 7 -3.57 -6.43 -20.68
CA GLY A 7 -2.97 -5.73 -19.57
C GLY A 7 -1.74 -4.91 -19.97
N ARG A 8 -0.91 -5.41 -20.88
CA ARG A 8 0.25 -4.70 -21.44
C ARG A 8 -0.16 -3.45 -22.20
N GLN A 9 -1.19 -3.57 -23.05
CA GLN A 9 -1.72 -2.45 -23.83
C GLN A 9 -2.31 -1.36 -22.93
N VAL A 10 -3.20 -1.73 -22.00
CA VAL A 10 -3.81 -0.80 -21.04
C VAL A 10 -2.76 -0.14 -20.16
N TYR A 11 -1.74 -0.90 -19.72
CA TYR A 11 -0.63 -0.38 -18.94
C TYR A 11 0.19 0.66 -19.72
N SER A 12 0.50 0.38 -20.98
CA SER A 12 1.25 1.30 -21.84
C SER A 12 0.55 2.64 -21.99
N GLN A 13 -0.76 2.62 -22.18
CA GLN A 13 -1.59 3.81 -22.41
C GLN A 13 -1.80 4.64 -21.13
N ASN A 14 -2.00 3.99 -19.98
CA ASN A 14 -2.53 4.65 -18.78
C ASN A 14 -1.54 4.71 -17.61
N CYS A 15 -0.59 3.78 -17.52
CA CYS A 15 0.22 3.59 -16.31
C CYS A 15 1.71 3.92 -16.53
N SER A 16 2.21 3.69 -17.75
CA SER A 16 3.63 3.77 -18.07
C SER A 16 4.22 5.16 -17.87
N ILE A 17 3.42 6.23 -18.04
CA ILE A 17 3.86 7.61 -17.85
C ILE A 17 4.42 7.84 -16.42
N CYS A 18 3.81 7.22 -15.42
CA CYS A 18 4.26 7.33 -14.03
C CYS A 18 5.14 6.14 -13.62
N HIS A 19 4.69 4.92 -13.94
CA HIS A 19 5.36 3.70 -13.49
C HIS A 19 6.53 3.26 -14.37
N GLY A 20 6.76 3.91 -15.52
CA GLY A 20 7.78 3.55 -16.52
C GLY A 20 7.36 2.34 -17.37
N LYS A 21 7.83 2.27 -18.61
CA LYS A 21 7.50 1.19 -19.56
C LYS A 21 7.72 -0.20 -18.96
N ASN A 22 8.78 -0.37 -18.16
CA ASN A 22 9.16 -1.65 -17.54
C ASN A 22 8.78 -1.72 -16.05
N GLY A 23 7.89 -0.87 -15.57
CA GLY A 23 7.41 -0.90 -14.19
C GLY A 23 8.42 -0.47 -13.12
N THR A 24 9.44 0.28 -13.50
CA THR A 24 10.55 0.71 -12.59
C THR A 24 10.16 1.81 -11.62
N GLY A 25 9.00 2.46 -11.81
CA GLY A 25 8.57 3.64 -11.08
C GLY A 25 9.24 4.94 -11.53
N LYS A 26 9.93 4.91 -12.69
CA LYS A 26 10.72 6.03 -13.22
C LYS A 26 10.17 6.52 -14.58
N GLY A 27 8.86 6.60 -14.72
CA GLY A 27 8.25 7.23 -15.89
C GLY A 27 8.46 8.75 -15.86
N THR A 28 8.18 9.42 -16.99
CA THR A 28 8.34 10.88 -17.10
C THR A 28 7.50 11.64 -16.07
N GLY A 29 6.28 11.17 -15.79
CA GLY A 29 5.40 11.73 -14.77
C GLY A 29 5.81 11.41 -13.31
N ALA A 30 6.82 10.56 -13.11
CA ALA A 30 7.31 10.28 -11.76
C ALA A 30 7.93 11.51 -11.08
N LYS A 31 8.51 12.43 -11.86
CA LYS A 31 9.17 13.64 -11.35
C LYS A 31 8.23 14.57 -10.58
N ILE A 32 6.94 14.59 -10.94
CA ILE A 32 5.90 15.40 -10.28
C ILE A 32 5.08 14.61 -9.27
N SER A 33 5.43 13.34 -9.03
CA SER A 33 4.68 12.45 -8.16
C SER A 33 5.26 12.44 -6.74
N SER A 34 4.40 12.63 -5.74
CA SER A 34 4.77 12.48 -4.33
C SER A 34 3.75 11.61 -3.59
N PRO A 35 4.19 10.48 -3.01
CA PRO A 35 5.49 9.84 -3.15
C PRO A 35 5.71 9.29 -4.57
N PHE A 36 6.94 8.92 -4.89
CA PHE A 36 7.26 8.33 -6.20
C PHE A 36 6.41 7.09 -6.51
N PRO A 37 6.09 6.86 -7.80
CA PRO A 37 5.33 5.71 -8.24
C PRO A 37 5.99 4.40 -7.84
N ARG A 38 5.17 3.39 -7.60
CA ARG A 38 5.65 2.07 -7.18
C ARG A 38 6.53 1.44 -8.26
N ASN A 39 7.71 0.97 -7.84
CA ASN A 39 8.54 0.08 -8.65
C ASN A 39 7.99 -1.34 -8.55
N PHE A 40 7.40 -1.85 -9.63
CA PHE A 40 6.81 -3.18 -9.69
C PHE A 40 7.87 -4.28 -9.81
N THR A 41 9.03 -4.00 -10.40
CA THR A 41 10.09 -5.01 -10.61
C THR A 41 10.60 -5.61 -9.30
N LYS A 42 10.54 -4.84 -8.21
CA LYS A 42 10.93 -5.29 -6.88
C LYS A 42 9.88 -6.19 -6.20
N GLY A 43 8.64 -6.24 -6.70
CA GLY A 43 7.55 -7.02 -6.11
C GLY A 43 7.19 -6.62 -4.66
N HIS A 44 7.56 -5.40 -4.25
CA HIS A 44 7.28 -4.88 -2.91
C HIS A 44 6.09 -3.94 -2.96
N ILE A 45 4.93 -4.45 -2.62
CA ILE A 45 3.67 -3.68 -2.56
C ILE A 45 3.32 -3.37 -1.10
N LYS A 46 3.07 -2.09 -0.81
CA LYS A 46 2.81 -1.62 0.57
C LYS A 46 1.41 -2.03 1.06
N ILE A 47 0.40 -1.89 0.19
CA ILE A 47 -0.99 -2.19 0.52
C ILE A 47 -1.27 -3.64 0.13
N ARG A 48 -1.55 -4.50 1.10
CA ARG A 48 -1.77 -5.92 0.89
C ARG A 48 -2.50 -6.55 2.09
N SER A 49 -3.21 -7.63 1.85
CA SER A 49 -3.88 -8.45 2.87
C SER A 49 -3.01 -9.61 3.38
N THR A 50 -1.81 -9.76 2.82
CA THR A 50 -0.83 -10.79 3.19
C THR A 50 0.13 -10.28 4.27
N PRO A 51 0.80 -11.15 5.04
CA PRO A 51 1.75 -10.76 6.07
C PRO A 51 2.92 -9.91 5.54
N PHE A 52 3.60 -9.23 6.46
CA PHE A 52 4.77 -8.40 6.13
C PHE A 52 5.80 -9.16 5.28
N GLY A 53 6.30 -8.52 4.23
CA GLY A 53 7.30 -9.10 3.34
C GLY A 53 6.76 -10.08 2.29
N LYS A 54 5.50 -10.49 2.38
CA LYS A 54 4.86 -11.33 1.36
C LYS A 54 4.34 -10.48 0.19
N ILE A 55 4.12 -11.13 -0.96
CA ILE A 55 3.50 -10.47 -2.11
C ILE A 55 2.01 -10.26 -1.86
N PRO A 56 1.37 -9.25 -2.50
CA PRO A 56 -0.07 -9.04 -2.41
C PRO A 56 -0.85 -10.13 -3.14
N THR A 57 -2.13 -10.23 -2.84
CA THR A 57 -3.08 -11.02 -3.65
C THR A 57 -3.45 -10.27 -4.93
N ASP A 58 -4.09 -10.97 -5.87
CA ASP A 58 -4.66 -10.35 -7.07
C ASP A 58 -5.73 -9.32 -6.69
N LYS A 59 -6.53 -9.63 -5.65
CA LYS A 59 -7.52 -8.69 -5.11
C LYS A 59 -6.88 -7.42 -4.54
N ASP A 60 -5.77 -7.52 -3.83
CA ASP A 60 -5.06 -6.32 -3.31
C ASP A 60 -4.61 -5.40 -4.45
N LEU A 61 -4.11 -5.98 -5.55
CA LEU A 61 -3.68 -5.24 -6.73
C LEU A 61 -4.88 -4.64 -7.47
N PHE A 62 -5.94 -5.42 -7.65
CA PHE A 62 -7.17 -5.00 -8.30
C PHE A 62 -7.83 -3.83 -7.55
N ASP A 63 -7.96 -3.94 -6.22
CA ASP A 63 -8.53 -2.87 -5.38
C ASP A 63 -7.66 -1.60 -5.46
N ALA A 64 -6.33 -1.74 -5.42
CA ALA A 64 -5.41 -0.60 -5.52
C ALA A 64 -5.49 0.11 -6.89
N ILE A 65 -5.71 -0.62 -7.97
CA ILE A 65 -5.95 -0.06 -9.31
C ILE A 65 -7.32 0.61 -9.32
N THR A 66 -8.34 -0.09 -8.85
CA THR A 66 -9.73 0.38 -8.87
C THR A 66 -9.88 1.68 -8.09
N ASP A 67 -9.41 1.72 -6.86
CA ASP A 67 -9.64 2.85 -5.95
C ASP A 67 -8.55 3.93 -6.02
N GLY A 68 -7.43 3.62 -6.67
CA GLY A 68 -6.26 4.47 -6.62
C GLY A 68 -5.59 4.44 -5.25
N SER A 69 -4.81 5.47 -4.94
CA SER A 69 -4.11 5.57 -3.66
C SER A 69 -4.31 6.96 -3.06
N ASN A 70 -5.24 7.06 -2.12
CA ASN A 70 -5.62 8.32 -1.49
C ASN A 70 -4.41 9.11 -0.97
N GLY A 71 -4.44 10.41 -1.18
CA GLY A 71 -3.34 11.31 -0.77
C GLY A 71 -2.03 11.09 -1.54
N THR A 72 -2.11 10.57 -2.76
CA THR A 72 -1.00 10.45 -3.71
C THR A 72 -1.48 10.85 -5.11
N THR A 73 -0.58 10.86 -6.08
CA THR A 73 -0.89 11.12 -7.49
C THR A 73 -1.46 9.90 -8.23
N MET A 74 -1.58 8.74 -7.60
CA MET A 74 -2.20 7.54 -8.19
C MET A 74 -3.73 7.68 -8.22
N PRO A 75 -4.36 7.93 -9.38
CA PRO A 75 -5.80 8.13 -9.46
C PRO A 75 -6.56 6.81 -9.36
N SER A 76 -7.89 6.91 -9.18
CA SER A 76 -8.82 5.80 -9.35
C SER A 76 -8.97 5.46 -10.84
N TRP A 77 -8.95 4.17 -11.14
CA TRP A 77 -9.15 3.65 -12.49
C TRP A 77 -10.49 2.93 -12.65
N LYS A 78 -11.50 3.35 -11.88
CA LYS A 78 -12.87 2.77 -11.95
C LYS A 78 -13.53 2.91 -13.32
N HIS A 79 -13.14 3.89 -14.10
CA HIS A 79 -13.64 4.11 -15.46
C HIS A 79 -13.15 3.05 -16.46
N LEU A 80 -12.04 2.36 -16.17
CA LEU A 80 -11.64 1.20 -16.97
C LEU A 80 -12.57 0.02 -16.68
N SER A 81 -12.79 -0.81 -17.69
CA SER A 81 -13.58 -2.03 -17.53
C SER A 81 -12.99 -2.95 -16.45
N GLU A 82 -13.82 -3.78 -15.85
CA GLU A 82 -13.33 -4.78 -14.89
C GLU A 82 -12.34 -5.74 -15.54
N ASN A 83 -12.58 -6.08 -16.82
CA ASN A 83 -11.68 -6.92 -17.61
C ASN A 83 -10.29 -6.29 -17.78
N ASP A 84 -10.24 -4.99 -18.09
CA ASP A 84 -8.98 -4.26 -18.23
C ASP A 84 -8.22 -4.18 -16.92
N ARG A 85 -8.91 -3.90 -15.81
CA ARG A 85 -8.29 -3.86 -14.48
C ARG A 85 -7.77 -5.23 -14.06
N LYS A 86 -8.49 -6.33 -14.34
CA LYS A 86 -8.01 -7.69 -14.12
C LYS A 86 -6.80 -8.02 -15.01
N SER A 87 -6.82 -7.58 -16.25
CA SER A 87 -5.71 -7.73 -17.21
C SER A 87 -4.46 -6.97 -16.74
N LEU A 88 -4.63 -5.75 -16.20
CA LEU A 88 -3.55 -5.00 -15.59
C LEU A 88 -2.90 -5.77 -14.42
N VAL A 89 -3.69 -6.42 -13.57
CA VAL A 89 -3.17 -7.26 -12.48
C VAL A 89 -2.29 -8.37 -13.03
N LEU A 90 -2.75 -9.07 -14.06
CA LEU A 90 -1.96 -10.14 -14.72
C LEU A 90 -0.63 -9.59 -15.25
N TYR A 91 -0.67 -8.48 -15.99
CA TYR A 91 0.53 -7.89 -16.55
C TYR A 91 1.51 -7.38 -15.49
N ILE A 92 1.05 -6.64 -14.46
CA ILE A 92 1.90 -6.12 -13.38
C ILE A 92 2.67 -7.26 -12.68
N LYS A 93 2.06 -8.42 -12.52
CA LYS A 93 2.72 -9.59 -11.94
C LYS A 93 3.89 -10.09 -12.78
N THR A 94 3.84 -9.96 -14.10
CA THR A 94 4.94 -10.36 -14.99
C THR A 94 6.19 -9.48 -14.83
N LEU A 95 6.03 -8.25 -14.36
CA LEU A 95 7.13 -7.31 -14.19
C LEU A 95 8.08 -7.67 -13.03
N SER A 96 7.73 -8.65 -12.19
CA SER A 96 8.52 -9.00 -11.00
C SER A 96 8.87 -10.47 -10.92
N LYS A 97 10.16 -10.76 -10.87
CA LYS A 97 10.69 -12.12 -10.61
C LYS A 97 10.16 -12.71 -9.28
N LYS A 98 9.77 -11.87 -8.31
CA LYS A 98 9.24 -12.32 -7.03
C LYS A 98 7.85 -12.95 -7.18
N PHE A 99 6.99 -12.40 -8.03
CA PHE A 99 5.70 -12.99 -8.38
C PHE A 99 5.89 -14.29 -9.18
N ALA A 100 6.74 -14.28 -10.20
CA ALA A 100 7.04 -15.47 -10.99
C ALA A 100 7.54 -16.63 -10.09
N LYS A 101 8.47 -16.36 -9.18
CA LYS A 101 8.97 -17.35 -8.22
C LYS A 101 7.88 -17.87 -7.27
N PHE A 102 6.94 -17.02 -6.88
CA PHE A 102 5.82 -17.42 -6.03
C PHE A 102 4.89 -18.40 -6.76
N VAL A 103 4.50 -18.07 -7.99
CA VAL A 103 3.64 -18.91 -8.84
C VAL A 103 4.34 -20.25 -9.16
N LYS A 104 5.61 -20.21 -9.59
CA LYS A 104 6.40 -21.43 -9.91
C LYS A 104 6.48 -22.39 -8.72
N LYS A 105 6.46 -21.88 -7.47
CA LYS A 105 6.51 -22.70 -6.26
C LYS A 105 5.15 -23.21 -5.79
N GLY A 106 4.08 -23.00 -6.54
CA GLY A 106 2.72 -23.39 -6.15
C GLY A 106 2.26 -22.81 -4.80
N LYS A 107 2.81 -21.67 -4.39
CA LYS A 107 2.52 -21.11 -3.08
C LYS A 107 1.15 -20.47 -3.04
N ILE A 108 0.43 -20.71 -1.94
CA ILE A 108 -0.86 -20.08 -1.66
C ILE A 108 -0.64 -18.86 -0.77
N HIS A 109 -1.42 -17.81 -0.98
CA HIS A 109 -1.42 -16.62 -0.12
C HIS A 109 -1.99 -16.96 1.26
N LYS A 110 -1.20 -16.73 2.31
CA LYS A 110 -1.72 -16.67 3.67
C LYS A 110 -2.24 -15.26 3.92
N LEU A 111 -3.52 -15.11 4.19
CA LEU A 111 -4.12 -13.83 4.53
C LEU A 111 -3.96 -13.54 6.03
N ILE A 112 -3.92 -12.25 6.38
CA ILE A 112 -4.07 -11.85 7.78
C ILE A 112 -5.53 -11.94 8.19
N THR A 113 -5.78 -12.45 9.39
CA THR A 113 -7.11 -12.40 10.00
C THR A 113 -7.42 -10.98 10.44
N VAL A 114 -8.57 -10.46 10.03
CA VAL A 114 -9.07 -9.14 10.43
C VAL A 114 -10.32 -9.36 11.26
N PRO A 115 -10.23 -9.25 12.59
CA PRO A 115 -11.39 -9.42 13.46
C PRO A 115 -12.37 -8.27 13.26
N ASP A 116 -13.59 -8.48 13.73
CA ASP A 116 -14.55 -7.39 13.80
C ASP A 116 -14.07 -6.32 14.79
N PRO A 117 -14.29 -5.04 14.48
CA PRO A 117 -13.90 -3.98 15.38
C PRO A 117 -14.64 -4.11 16.72
N PRO A 118 -13.96 -3.90 17.84
CA PRO A 118 -14.64 -3.90 19.14
C PRO A 118 -15.71 -2.80 19.19
N LYS A 119 -16.74 -3.02 19.99
CA LYS A 119 -17.71 -1.97 20.30
C LYS A 119 -16.98 -0.77 20.92
N PHE A 120 -17.46 0.42 20.60
CA PHE A 120 -16.92 1.64 21.21
C PHE A 120 -17.19 1.65 22.73
N SER A 121 -16.17 1.97 23.51
CA SER A 121 -16.31 2.29 24.92
C SER A 121 -15.22 3.31 25.34
N LEU A 122 -15.43 4.03 26.41
CA LEU A 122 -14.45 4.97 26.93
C LEU A 122 -13.17 4.27 27.37
N GLU A 123 -13.27 3.05 27.91
CA GLU A 123 -12.12 2.22 28.29
C GLU A 123 -11.32 1.81 27.05
N SER A 124 -12.00 1.42 25.95
CA SER A 124 -11.31 1.08 24.69
C SER A 124 -10.58 2.29 24.11
N LEU A 125 -11.19 3.48 24.20
CA LEU A 125 -10.55 4.73 23.77
C LEU A 125 -9.32 5.07 24.62
N LYS A 126 -9.43 4.97 25.96
CA LYS A 126 -8.31 5.20 26.88
C LYS A 126 -7.15 4.24 26.61
N ARG A 127 -7.43 2.93 26.42
CA ARG A 127 -6.41 1.93 26.04
C ARG A 127 -5.77 2.27 24.69
N GLY A 128 -6.57 2.60 23.69
CA GLY A 128 -6.07 3.00 22.38
C GLY A 128 -5.15 4.22 22.43
N LYS A 129 -5.53 5.24 23.19
CA LYS A 129 -4.71 6.43 23.41
C LYS A 129 -3.37 6.08 24.05
N LYS A 130 -3.36 5.25 25.11
CA LYS A 130 -2.14 4.79 25.76
C LYS A 130 -1.21 4.05 24.79
N LEU A 131 -1.75 3.09 24.03
CA LEU A 131 -1.00 2.34 23.00
C LEU A 131 -0.46 3.25 21.90
N PHE A 132 -1.24 4.22 21.45
CA PHE A 132 -0.83 5.20 20.45
C PHE A 132 0.36 6.04 20.94
N ILE A 133 0.29 6.57 22.15
CA ILE A 133 1.39 7.35 22.72
C ILE A 133 2.66 6.51 22.81
N GLN A 134 2.55 5.27 23.28
CA GLN A 134 3.70 4.38 23.47
C GLN A 134 4.36 3.93 22.17
N ASN A 135 3.57 3.69 21.11
CA ASN A 135 4.06 2.99 19.92
C ASN A 135 4.06 3.84 18.63
N CYS A 136 3.33 4.94 18.60
CA CYS A 136 3.07 5.68 17.36
C CYS A 136 3.51 7.14 17.42
N SER A 137 3.44 7.75 18.60
CA SER A 137 3.63 9.20 18.76
C SER A 137 5.02 9.67 18.38
N ALA A 138 6.05 8.84 18.55
CA ALA A 138 7.42 9.20 18.18
C ALA A 138 7.54 9.62 16.70
N CYS A 139 6.74 9.00 15.82
CA CYS A 139 6.71 9.32 14.40
C CYS A 139 5.49 10.18 14.03
N HIS A 140 4.30 9.82 14.55
CA HIS A 140 3.07 10.49 14.15
C HIS A 140 2.74 11.74 14.96
N GLY A 141 3.47 12.02 16.04
CA GLY A 141 3.18 13.09 17.00
C GLY A 141 2.06 12.73 17.99
N VAL A 142 2.04 13.36 19.14
CA VAL A 142 1.06 13.09 20.21
C VAL A 142 -0.38 13.31 19.74
N LYS A 143 -0.59 14.28 18.86
CA LYS A 143 -1.89 14.61 18.25
C LYS A 143 -2.08 13.95 16.86
N GLY A 144 -1.17 13.06 16.44
CA GLY A 144 -1.23 12.39 15.16
C GLY A 144 -1.02 13.30 13.93
N ARG A 145 -0.39 14.47 14.11
CA ARG A 145 -0.24 15.50 13.08
C ARG A 145 1.00 15.35 12.20
N SER A 146 1.72 14.23 12.34
CA SER A 146 2.98 13.98 11.59
C SER A 146 4.17 14.83 12.09
N ASP A 147 4.12 15.23 13.32
CA ASP A 147 5.05 16.13 14.00
C ASP A 147 5.85 15.45 15.14
N GLY A 148 5.96 14.14 15.10
CA GLY A 148 6.73 13.37 16.08
C GLY A 148 8.24 13.64 15.99
N ALA A 149 8.96 13.48 17.09
CA ALA A 149 10.39 13.75 17.18
C ALA A 149 11.24 12.98 16.17
N SER A 150 10.81 11.74 15.82
CA SER A 150 11.51 10.91 14.84
C SER A 150 11.16 11.21 13.37
N THR A 151 10.23 12.14 13.11
CA THR A 151 9.71 12.39 11.75
C THR A 151 10.81 12.80 10.77
N LYS A 152 11.71 13.70 11.17
CA LYS A 152 12.78 14.23 10.32
C LYS A 152 13.83 13.18 9.92
N LYS A 153 13.95 12.09 10.69
CA LYS A 153 14.94 11.02 10.46
C LYS A 153 14.40 9.87 9.61
N ILE A 154 13.14 9.94 9.19
CA ILE A 154 12.51 8.85 8.45
C ILE A 154 12.85 8.97 6.97
N VAL A 155 13.64 8.03 6.49
CA VAL A 155 13.91 7.83 5.06
C VAL A 155 13.41 6.45 4.64
N SER A 156 12.95 6.32 3.39
CA SER A 156 12.65 5.02 2.82
C SER A 156 13.91 4.34 2.33
N VAL A 157 13.89 3.02 2.23
CA VAL A 157 14.96 2.25 1.58
C VAL A 157 15.11 2.53 0.08
N SER A 158 14.21 3.30 -0.52
CA SER A 158 14.32 3.82 -1.89
C SER A 158 14.97 5.21 -1.95
N THR A 159 15.60 5.65 -0.88
CA THR A 159 16.26 6.97 -0.73
C THR A 159 15.32 8.17 -0.66
N ASP A 160 14.02 7.98 -0.82
CA ASP A 160 13.06 9.06 -0.73
C ASP A 160 12.71 9.35 0.73
N ALA A 161 12.71 10.61 1.12
CA ALA A 161 12.16 11.02 2.40
C ALA A 161 10.65 10.70 2.43
N ILE A 162 10.24 9.84 3.36
CA ILE A 162 8.84 9.47 3.55
C ILE A 162 8.39 9.99 4.90
N TRP A 163 7.43 10.90 4.89
CA TRP A 163 6.83 11.46 6.07
C TRP A 163 5.74 10.55 6.64
N PRO A 164 5.64 10.39 7.96
CA PRO A 164 4.50 9.74 8.59
C PRO A 164 3.20 10.38 8.12
N ARG A 165 2.16 9.59 7.93
CA ARG A 165 0.86 10.13 7.54
C ARG A 165 0.29 10.97 8.69
N ASN A 166 -0.23 12.16 8.37
CA ASN A 166 -1.05 12.93 9.29
C ASN A 166 -2.38 12.19 9.54
N LEU A 167 -2.57 11.71 10.76
CA LEU A 167 -3.70 10.88 11.14
C LEU A 167 -4.98 11.68 11.42
N SER A 168 -4.88 13.02 11.53
CA SER A 168 -6.05 13.89 11.62
C SER A 168 -6.75 14.11 10.28
N LYS A 169 -6.20 13.52 9.18
CA LYS A 169 -6.73 13.61 7.82
C LYS A 169 -7.02 12.19 7.27
N PRO A 170 -8.04 11.47 7.83
CA PRO A 170 -8.29 10.06 7.49
C PRO A 170 -8.62 9.84 6.02
N TRP A 171 -9.25 10.80 5.34
CA TRP A 171 -9.51 10.75 3.90
C TRP A 171 -8.25 10.66 3.02
N LYS A 172 -7.07 10.89 3.59
CA LYS A 172 -5.78 10.72 2.91
C LYS A 172 -5.13 9.36 3.20
N PHE A 173 -5.79 8.44 3.91
CA PHE A 173 -5.24 7.12 4.19
C PHE A 173 -5.27 6.26 2.92
N ARG A 174 -4.10 5.78 2.52
CA ARG A 174 -3.92 5.08 1.22
C ARG A 174 -4.74 3.82 1.07
N ARG A 175 -4.99 3.09 2.16
CA ARG A 175 -5.82 1.89 2.15
C ARG A 175 -7.30 2.23 2.41
N GLY A 176 -7.59 3.44 2.89
CA GLY A 176 -8.87 3.87 3.40
C GLY A 176 -8.87 4.02 4.92
N ASP A 177 -9.93 4.62 5.43
CA ASP A 177 -10.09 5.07 6.83
C ASP A 177 -11.02 4.19 7.68
N LYS A 178 -11.62 3.15 7.09
CA LYS A 178 -12.45 2.20 7.83
C LYS A 178 -11.61 1.43 8.85
N ARG A 179 -12.19 1.11 10.00
CA ARG A 179 -11.48 0.41 11.10
C ARG A 179 -10.75 -0.85 10.64
N LYS A 180 -11.38 -1.70 9.82
CA LYS A 180 -10.75 -2.91 9.25
C LYS A 180 -9.52 -2.57 8.40
N GLN A 181 -9.57 -1.50 7.61
CA GLN A 181 -8.47 -1.07 6.75
C GLN A 181 -7.29 -0.51 7.57
N ILE A 182 -7.58 0.26 8.63
CA ILE A 182 -6.57 0.74 9.58
C ILE A 182 -5.92 -0.45 10.28
N PHE A 183 -6.71 -1.40 10.79
CA PHE A 183 -6.20 -2.61 11.41
C PHE A 183 -5.29 -3.40 10.47
N GLN A 184 -5.69 -3.60 9.21
CA GLN A 184 -4.86 -4.27 8.23
C GLN A 184 -3.53 -3.54 8.01
N THR A 185 -3.55 -2.20 7.97
CA THR A 185 -2.32 -1.40 7.82
C THR A 185 -1.39 -1.61 9.00
N LEU A 186 -1.90 -1.62 10.23
CA LEU A 186 -1.12 -1.90 11.43
C LEU A 186 -0.56 -3.33 11.41
N ARG A 187 -1.38 -4.32 11.08
CA ARG A 187 -0.99 -5.74 11.06
C ARG A 187 0.04 -6.06 9.99
N THR A 188 -0.07 -5.47 8.81
CA THR A 188 0.84 -5.73 7.69
C THR A 188 2.07 -4.85 7.72
N GLY A 189 2.03 -3.71 8.42
CA GLY A 189 3.03 -2.66 8.27
C GLY A 189 3.10 -2.13 6.84
N LEU A 190 3.99 -1.21 6.60
CA LEU A 190 4.23 -0.66 5.26
C LEU A 190 5.67 -1.01 4.82
N SER A 191 5.81 -2.02 3.97
CA SER A 191 7.11 -2.44 3.43
C SER A 191 7.87 -1.26 2.82
N LEU A 192 9.18 -1.23 3.00
CA LEU A 192 10.06 -0.14 2.52
C LEU A 192 9.76 1.22 3.17
N THR A 193 9.25 1.22 4.40
CA THR A 193 9.12 2.42 5.22
C THR A 193 9.44 2.09 6.67
N ALA A 194 9.60 3.13 7.50
CA ALA A 194 9.77 2.96 8.93
C ALA A 194 8.50 2.51 9.68
N MET A 195 7.34 2.44 9.01
CA MET A 195 6.10 1.97 9.64
C MET A 195 6.16 0.46 9.89
N PRO A 196 6.34 -0.01 11.14
CA PRO A 196 6.49 -1.41 11.44
C PRO A 196 5.15 -2.17 11.33
N ARG A 197 5.24 -3.49 11.39
CA ARG A 197 4.08 -4.34 11.62
C ARG A 197 3.83 -4.48 13.12
N PHE A 198 2.57 -4.47 13.51
CA PHE A 198 2.13 -4.78 14.86
C PHE A 198 1.46 -6.16 14.85
N SER A 199 2.22 -7.19 15.22
CA SER A 199 1.71 -8.56 15.35
C SER A 199 1.37 -8.87 16.80
N PRO A 200 0.39 -9.73 17.12
CA PRO A 200 0.28 -10.29 18.45
C PRO A 200 1.59 -11.02 18.77
N ARG A 201 2.01 -10.91 19.98
CA ARG A 201 3.07 -11.78 20.54
C ARG A 201 2.52 -13.17 20.72
#